data_5741e9a55992383d86768599fe3cbb26
#
_entry.id   5741e9a55992383d86768599fe3cbb26
#
_cell.length_a   1.000
_cell.length_b   1.000
_cell.length_c   1.000
_cell.angle_alpha   90.00
_cell.angle_beta   90.00
_cell.angle_gamma   90.00
#
_symmetry.space_group_name_H-M   'P 1'
#
loop_
_entity.id
_entity.type
_entity.pdbx_description
1 polymer ?
#
loop_
_entity_poly.entity_id
_entity_poly.type
_entity_poly.pdbx_seq_one_letter_code
_entity_poly.pdbx_strand_id
1 'polypeptide(L)'
;MLRDISLDLYGGEIVTVIGPNGAGKTTLLRLLLGLTRPTSGTVERMPALRLGYMPQRLQIDGTMPMTVGRFLQLGIDNVDVAQALARVAAPHLANARLADLSGGEMQRVLLARAAARKPQLLVLDEPTQGVDLGGQAEVYQLIAQLRDELHCGVLLVSHDLHLVMAATDRVLCVNQHICCHGHPEQVSRDPAYLEMFGDKLALYTHQHNHHHDLSGDVVDECCDHNHVHAVTPPPSHQLEPKSSDDQ
;
A
#
# COMPACT_ATOMS: atom_id res chain seq x y z
N MET A 1 16.77 8.89 -12.93
CA MET A 1 16.25 10.23 -13.24
C MET A 1 14.95 10.03 -14.00
N LEU A 2 13.84 10.67 -13.59
CA LEU A 2 12.54 10.50 -14.25
C LEU A 2 12.53 11.11 -15.64
N ARG A 3 11.85 10.45 -16.61
CA ARG A 3 11.71 10.90 -18.00
C ARG A 3 10.29 10.62 -18.47
N ASP A 4 9.74 11.54 -19.26
CA ASP A 4 8.46 11.36 -19.95
C ASP A 4 7.32 10.86 -19.05
N ILE A 5 7.13 11.56 -17.90
CA ILE A 5 6.05 11.27 -16.96
C ILE A 5 4.86 12.16 -17.33
N SER A 6 3.74 11.53 -17.69
CA SER A 6 2.43 12.17 -17.81
C SER A 6 1.46 11.51 -16.86
N LEU A 7 0.88 12.30 -15.95
CA LEU A 7 0.02 11.80 -14.88
C LEU A 7 -1.02 12.84 -14.51
N ASP A 8 -2.27 12.45 -14.52
CA ASP A 8 -3.39 13.22 -13.97
C ASP A 8 -3.89 12.56 -12.68
N LEU A 9 -4.23 13.37 -11.68
CA LEU A 9 -4.77 12.93 -10.39
C LEU A 9 -6.11 13.63 -10.16
N TYR A 10 -7.12 12.85 -9.82
CA TYR A 10 -8.48 13.33 -9.61
C TYR A 10 -8.93 13.16 -8.16
N GLY A 11 -9.90 13.97 -7.75
CA GLY A 11 -10.56 13.78 -6.45
C GLY A 11 -11.38 12.49 -6.43
N GLY A 12 -11.38 11.79 -5.29
CA GLY A 12 -12.15 10.56 -5.10
C GLY A 12 -11.47 9.27 -5.61
N GLU A 13 -10.27 9.35 -6.21
CA GLU A 13 -9.52 8.17 -6.64
C GLU A 13 -8.30 7.89 -5.74
N ILE A 14 -7.94 6.62 -5.60
CA ILE A 14 -6.67 6.16 -5.04
C ILE A 14 -5.76 5.71 -6.19
N VAL A 15 -4.69 6.46 -6.42
CA VAL A 15 -3.66 6.12 -7.40
C VAL A 15 -2.43 5.62 -6.66
N THR A 16 -1.97 4.42 -6.96
CA THR A 16 -0.77 3.87 -6.33
C THR A 16 0.39 3.78 -7.31
N VAL A 17 1.52 4.33 -6.88
CA VAL A 17 2.80 4.26 -7.59
C VAL A 17 3.60 3.09 -7.04
N ILE A 18 3.91 2.14 -7.89
CA ILE A 18 4.77 0.99 -7.59
C ILE A 18 6.03 1.03 -8.44
N GLY A 19 7.05 0.31 -8.02
CA GLY A 19 8.31 0.22 -8.77
C GLY A 19 9.48 -0.18 -7.87
N PRO A 20 10.61 -0.60 -8.45
CA PRO A 20 11.80 -1.00 -7.70
C PRO A 20 12.42 0.17 -6.93
N ASN A 21 13.37 -0.14 -6.05
CA ASN A 21 14.17 0.88 -5.39
C ASN A 21 14.99 1.65 -6.42
N GLY A 22 15.06 2.98 -6.29
CA GLY A 22 15.73 3.82 -7.27
C GLY A 22 14.91 4.16 -8.54
N ALA A 23 13.70 3.64 -8.68
CA ALA A 23 12.80 3.89 -9.83
C ALA A 23 12.39 5.37 -10.01
N GLY A 24 12.57 6.20 -8.97
CA GLY A 24 12.21 7.61 -9.00
C GLY A 24 10.90 7.96 -8.27
N LYS A 25 10.28 7.01 -7.55
CA LYS A 25 9.01 7.26 -6.83
C LYS A 25 9.06 8.47 -5.91
N THR A 26 10.05 8.54 -5.03
CA THR A 26 10.24 9.70 -4.14
C THR A 26 10.53 11.00 -4.91
N THR A 27 11.21 10.93 -6.05
CA THR A 27 11.43 12.09 -6.92
C THR A 27 10.11 12.58 -7.51
N LEU A 28 9.24 11.67 -7.96
CA LEU A 28 7.90 11.99 -8.43
C LEU A 28 7.09 12.70 -7.34
N LEU A 29 7.08 12.16 -6.12
CA LEU A 29 6.41 12.81 -4.99
C LEU A 29 6.95 14.21 -4.72
N ARG A 30 8.27 14.41 -4.73
CA ARG A 30 8.89 15.72 -4.51
C ARG A 30 8.50 16.75 -5.58
N LEU A 31 8.38 16.32 -6.84
CA LEU A 31 7.88 17.16 -7.93
C LEU A 31 6.42 17.54 -7.71
N LEU A 32 5.58 16.59 -7.36
CA LEU A 32 4.15 16.81 -7.09
C LEU A 32 3.92 17.69 -5.86
N LEU A 33 4.74 17.57 -4.84
CA LEU A 33 4.69 18.41 -3.64
C LEU A 33 5.27 19.81 -3.86
N GLY A 34 5.95 20.04 -4.98
CA GLY A 34 6.63 21.32 -5.27
C GLY A 34 7.93 21.53 -4.50
N LEU A 35 8.47 20.47 -3.93
CA LEU A 35 9.76 20.48 -3.22
C LEU A 35 10.95 20.55 -4.18
N THR A 36 10.75 20.16 -5.43
CA THR A 36 11.72 20.24 -6.54
C THR A 36 11.01 20.71 -7.80
N ARG A 37 11.76 21.32 -8.71
CA ARG A 37 11.27 21.73 -10.03
C ARG A 37 11.68 20.72 -11.08
N PRO A 38 10.81 20.39 -12.06
CA PRO A 38 11.22 19.56 -13.18
C PRO A 38 12.28 20.28 -14.02
N THR A 39 13.19 19.52 -14.64
CA THR A 39 14.19 20.05 -15.59
C THR A 39 13.54 20.46 -16.91
N SER A 40 12.49 19.73 -17.30
CA SER A 40 11.65 20.00 -18.48
C SER A 40 10.22 19.59 -18.20
N GLY A 41 9.25 20.10 -18.96
CA GLY A 41 7.82 19.87 -18.71
C GLY A 41 7.26 20.76 -17.60
N THR A 42 6.01 20.50 -17.24
CA THR A 42 5.24 21.34 -16.28
C THR A 42 4.56 20.43 -15.24
N VAL A 43 4.36 21.00 -14.06
CA VAL A 43 3.48 20.42 -13.04
C VAL A 43 2.37 21.42 -12.77
N GLU A 44 1.20 21.12 -13.29
CA GLU A 44 0.03 21.94 -13.09
C GLU A 44 -0.71 21.53 -11.83
N ARG A 45 -1.21 22.48 -11.07
CA ARG A 45 -1.97 22.25 -9.85
C ARG A 45 -3.18 23.16 -9.82
N MET A 46 -4.26 22.65 -9.27
CA MET A 46 -5.43 23.48 -9.00
C MET A 46 -5.03 24.68 -8.11
N PRO A 47 -5.54 25.89 -8.38
CA PRO A 47 -5.29 27.04 -7.52
C PRO A 47 -5.67 26.75 -6.05
N ALA A 48 -4.80 27.16 -5.12
CA ALA A 48 -4.97 26.95 -3.67
C ALA A 48 -5.16 25.49 -3.25
N LEU A 49 -4.61 24.53 -4.00
CA LEU A 49 -4.66 23.10 -3.69
C LEU A 49 -4.11 22.83 -2.29
N ARG A 50 -4.95 22.30 -1.41
CA ARG A 50 -4.53 21.84 -0.08
C ARG A 50 -4.01 20.41 -0.18
N LEU A 51 -2.71 20.27 0.14
CA LEU A 51 -2.01 18.99 0.16
C LEU A 51 -1.86 18.47 1.59
N GLY A 52 -2.15 17.19 1.80
CA GLY A 52 -1.75 16.43 2.96
C GLY A 52 -0.59 15.53 2.58
N TYR A 53 0.52 15.59 3.30
CA TYR A 53 1.69 14.75 3.03
C TYR A 53 2.06 13.91 4.24
N MET A 54 2.23 12.64 4.00
CA MET A 54 2.75 11.66 4.95
C MET A 54 4.08 11.11 4.40
N PRO A 55 5.22 11.45 5.02
CA PRO A 55 6.52 10.95 4.61
C PRO A 55 6.72 9.50 5.04
N GLN A 56 7.56 8.77 4.33
CA GLN A 56 7.95 7.40 4.63
C GLN A 56 8.48 7.24 6.08
N ARG A 57 9.26 8.19 6.55
CA ARG A 57 9.82 8.20 7.90
C ARG A 57 9.81 9.61 8.48
N LEU A 58 9.45 9.70 9.74
CA LEU A 58 9.65 10.89 10.55
C LEU A 58 10.81 10.61 11.51
N GLN A 59 11.92 11.33 11.35
CA GLN A 59 13.01 11.27 12.32
C GLN A 59 12.64 12.14 13.52
N ILE A 60 12.44 11.50 14.65
CA ILE A 60 12.14 12.16 15.92
C ILE A 60 13.33 11.95 16.83
N ASP A 61 13.87 13.04 17.37
CA ASP A 61 14.83 12.96 18.45
C ASP A 61 14.09 12.42 19.70
N GLY A 62 14.51 11.25 20.19
CA GLY A 62 13.91 10.61 21.37
C GLY A 62 13.96 11.46 22.64
N THR A 63 14.83 12.49 22.68
CA THR A 63 14.92 13.45 23.78
C THR A 63 13.86 14.55 23.69
N MET A 64 13.21 14.74 22.54
CA MET A 64 12.21 15.78 22.33
C MET A 64 10.91 15.46 23.11
N PRO A 65 10.50 16.29 24.07
CA PRO A 65 9.30 16.08 24.85
C PRO A 65 8.05 16.51 24.05
N MET A 66 7.73 15.81 22.96
CA MET A 66 6.60 16.14 22.10
C MET A 66 5.49 15.08 22.25
N THR A 67 4.29 15.54 22.60
CA THR A 67 3.09 14.70 22.57
C THR A 67 2.46 14.65 21.19
N VAL A 68 1.68 13.60 20.91
CA VAL A 68 0.90 13.46 19.68
C VAL A 68 -0.01 14.65 19.45
N GLY A 69 -0.75 15.09 20.48
CA GLY A 69 -1.63 16.25 20.36
C GLY A 69 -0.88 17.52 19.95
N ARG A 70 0.29 17.77 20.54
CA ARG A 70 1.12 18.92 20.15
C ARG A 70 1.66 18.79 18.73
N PHE A 71 2.07 17.59 18.34
CA PHE A 71 2.53 17.31 16.99
C PHE A 71 1.44 17.58 15.93
N LEU A 72 0.20 17.15 16.17
CA LEU A 72 -0.91 17.40 15.24
C LEU A 72 -1.21 18.88 15.05
N GLN A 73 -1.01 19.70 16.10
CA GLN A 73 -1.24 21.15 16.07
C GLN A 73 -0.10 21.94 15.41
N LEU A 74 1.09 21.36 15.24
CA LEU A 74 2.25 22.08 14.71
C LEU A 74 2.01 22.56 13.28
N GLY A 75 1.99 23.90 13.06
CA GLY A 75 1.84 24.53 11.76
C GLY A 75 0.48 24.28 11.08
N ILE A 76 -0.54 23.95 11.87
CA ILE A 76 -1.92 23.82 11.43
C ILE A 76 -2.80 24.50 12.45
N ASP A 77 -3.51 25.56 12.05
CA ASP A 77 -4.39 26.28 12.94
C ASP A 77 -5.69 25.51 13.21
N ASN A 78 -6.19 25.60 14.42
CA ASN A 78 -7.49 25.09 14.86
C ASN A 78 -7.73 23.58 14.58
N VAL A 79 -6.71 22.74 14.79
CA VAL A 79 -6.86 21.28 14.72
C VAL A 79 -7.65 20.77 15.91
N ASP A 80 -8.76 20.11 15.65
CA ASP A 80 -9.43 19.25 16.63
C ASP A 80 -8.66 17.93 16.73
N VAL A 81 -7.80 17.84 17.76
CA VAL A 81 -6.93 16.67 18.01
C VAL A 81 -7.75 15.42 18.26
N ALA A 82 -8.86 15.52 18.99
CA ALA A 82 -9.71 14.38 19.31
C ALA A 82 -10.36 13.81 18.04
N GLN A 83 -10.91 14.68 17.20
CA GLN A 83 -11.52 14.28 15.92
C GLN A 83 -10.45 13.70 14.97
N ALA A 84 -9.27 14.34 14.88
CA ALA A 84 -8.20 13.86 14.00
C ALA A 84 -7.73 12.45 14.37
N LEU A 85 -7.59 12.16 15.65
CA LEU A 85 -7.19 10.84 16.15
C LEU A 85 -8.34 9.81 16.09
N ALA A 86 -9.58 10.23 16.29
CA ALA A 86 -10.74 9.34 16.13
C ALA A 86 -10.85 8.81 14.70
N ARG A 87 -10.58 9.63 13.67
CA ARG A 87 -10.59 9.23 12.24
C ARG A 87 -9.62 8.11 11.92
N VAL A 88 -8.54 7.99 12.65
CA VAL A 88 -7.51 6.97 12.43
C VAL A 88 -7.55 5.88 13.52
N ALA A 89 -8.66 5.74 14.23
CA ALA A 89 -8.87 4.78 15.31
C ALA A 89 -7.77 4.81 16.41
N ALA A 90 -7.27 6.02 16.76
CA ALA A 90 -6.22 6.22 17.74
C ALA A 90 -6.53 7.32 18.79
N PRO A 91 -7.77 7.44 19.34
CA PRO A 91 -8.15 8.53 20.22
C PRO A 91 -7.35 8.55 21.55
N HIS A 92 -6.86 7.38 21.98
CA HIS A 92 -6.09 7.21 23.22
C HIS A 92 -4.67 7.81 23.14
N LEU A 93 -4.17 8.13 21.96
CA LEU A 93 -2.78 8.58 21.76
C LEU A 93 -2.57 10.07 21.99
N ALA A 94 -3.60 10.89 22.23
CA ALA A 94 -3.49 12.35 22.31
C ALA A 94 -2.37 12.84 23.23
N ASN A 95 -2.20 12.21 24.39
CA ASN A 95 -1.20 12.55 25.40
C ASN A 95 0.07 11.68 25.35
N ALA A 96 0.13 10.68 24.47
CA ALA A 96 1.29 9.84 24.31
C ALA A 96 2.47 10.64 23.75
N ARG A 97 3.70 10.27 24.12
CA ARG A 97 4.92 10.85 23.53
C ARG A 97 5.15 10.23 22.17
N LEU A 98 5.49 11.06 21.17
CA LEU A 98 5.78 10.56 19.82
C LEU A 98 6.91 9.52 19.80
N ALA A 99 7.92 9.67 20.64
CA ALA A 99 9.06 8.78 20.70
C ALA A 99 8.72 7.37 21.22
N ASP A 100 7.59 7.22 21.93
CA ASP A 100 7.19 5.97 22.59
C ASP A 100 6.17 5.17 21.75
N LEU A 101 5.77 5.69 20.57
CA LEU A 101 4.78 5.05 19.71
C LEU A 101 5.35 3.81 19.02
N SER A 102 4.54 2.77 18.92
CA SER A 102 4.79 1.66 18.00
C SER A 102 4.78 2.11 16.54
N GLY A 103 5.29 1.28 15.61
CA GLY A 103 5.28 1.58 14.18
C GLY A 103 3.87 1.86 13.65
N GLY A 104 2.89 1.01 14.00
CA GLY A 104 1.51 1.17 13.56
C GLY A 104 0.84 2.43 14.14
N GLU A 105 1.06 2.73 15.42
CA GLU A 105 0.56 3.96 16.05
C GLU A 105 1.15 5.21 15.40
N MET A 106 2.45 5.19 15.09
CA MET A 106 3.12 6.29 14.39
C MET A 106 2.51 6.51 13.01
N GLN A 107 2.25 5.46 12.24
CA GLN A 107 1.62 5.57 10.92
C GLN A 107 0.21 6.18 11.01
N ARG A 108 -0.61 5.75 11.99
CA ARG A 108 -1.93 6.34 12.25
C ARG A 108 -1.82 7.83 12.60
N VAL A 109 -0.88 8.21 13.44
CA VAL A 109 -0.64 9.62 13.82
C VAL A 109 -0.17 10.46 12.63
N LEU A 110 0.72 9.93 11.79
CA LEU A 110 1.16 10.61 10.56
C LEU A 110 0.01 10.79 9.56
N LEU A 111 -0.83 9.76 9.42
CA LEU A 111 -2.03 9.81 8.58
C LEU A 111 -3.05 10.85 9.11
N ALA A 112 -3.30 10.86 10.43
CA ALA A 112 -4.14 11.88 11.07
C ALA A 112 -3.62 13.30 10.80
N ARG A 113 -2.31 13.50 10.89
CA ARG A 113 -1.68 14.81 10.61
C ARG A 113 -1.83 15.21 9.14
N ALA A 114 -1.63 14.29 8.21
CA ALA A 114 -1.82 14.55 6.78
C ALA A 114 -3.28 14.94 6.48
N ALA A 115 -4.24 14.27 7.10
CA ALA A 115 -5.67 14.51 6.93
C ALA A 115 -6.19 15.76 7.69
N ALA A 116 -5.50 16.22 8.75
CA ALA A 116 -5.94 17.33 9.61
C ALA A 116 -6.13 18.64 8.84
N ARG A 117 -5.43 18.85 7.73
CA ARG A 117 -5.57 20.02 6.85
C ARG A 117 -6.79 19.97 5.93
N LYS A 118 -7.63 18.92 6.04
CA LYS A 118 -8.73 18.66 5.10
C LYS A 118 -8.26 18.81 3.65
N PRO A 119 -7.27 18.00 3.24
CA PRO A 119 -6.64 18.12 1.94
C PRO A 119 -7.60 17.77 0.81
N GLN A 120 -7.31 18.25 -0.39
CA GLN A 120 -7.92 17.85 -1.64
C GLN A 120 -7.10 16.76 -2.35
N LEU A 121 -5.82 16.63 -1.95
CA LEU A 121 -4.94 15.54 -2.37
C LEU A 121 -4.10 15.09 -1.17
N LEU A 122 -4.22 13.80 -0.80
CA LEU A 122 -3.35 13.10 0.13
C LEU A 122 -2.19 12.47 -0.65
N VAL A 123 -0.96 12.72 -0.23
CA VAL A 123 0.25 12.11 -0.78
C VAL A 123 0.89 11.29 0.33
N LEU A 124 0.94 9.96 0.16
CA LEU A 124 1.35 9.01 1.18
C LEU A 124 2.55 8.20 0.67
N ASP A 125 3.68 8.32 1.35
CA ASP A 125 4.93 7.64 0.99
C ASP A 125 5.13 6.43 1.91
N GLU A 126 4.85 5.22 1.41
CA GLU A 126 4.94 3.94 2.14
C GLU A 126 4.22 3.92 3.51
N PRO A 127 2.92 4.19 3.57
CA PRO A 127 2.17 4.39 4.82
C PRO A 127 2.08 3.16 5.72
N THR A 128 2.42 1.98 5.22
CA THR A 128 2.41 0.70 5.96
C THR A 128 3.80 0.26 6.41
N GLN A 129 4.84 1.09 6.19
CA GLN A 129 6.19 0.71 6.58
C GLN A 129 6.32 0.53 8.09
N GLY A 130 6.83 -0.65 8.51
CA GLY A 130 7.01 -0.96 9.93
C GLY A 130 5.73 -1.36 10.67
N VAL A 131 4.65 -1.63 9.93
CA VAL A 131 3.39 -2.17 10.43
C VAL A 131 3.35 -3.67 10.13
N ASP A 132 2.84 -4.48 11.05
CA ASP A 132 2.61 -5.90 10.84
C ASP A 132 1.51 -6.16 9.79
N LEU A 133 1.43 -7.38 9.25
CA LEU A 133 0.53 -7.71 8.14
C LEU A 133 -0.94 -7.39 8.44
N GLY A 134 -1.42 -7.68 9.66
CA GLY A 134 -2.79 -7.38 10.06
C GLY A 134 -3.07 -5.88 10.10
N GLY A 135 -2.16 -5.11 10.68
CA GLY A 135 -2.27 -3.66 10.76
C GLY A 135 -2.13 -2.94 9.41
N GLN A 136 -1.43 -3.54 8.44
CA GLN A 136 -1.32 -2.96 7.10
C GLN A 136 -2.68 -2.85 6.41
N ALA A 137 -3.50 -3.91 6.45
CA ALA A 137 -4.85 -3.89 5.88
C ALA A 137 -5.72 -2.80 6.53
N GLU A 138 -5.62 -2.64 7.85
CA GLU A 138 -6.34 -1.58 8.58
C GLU A 138 -5.92 -0.17 8.12
N VAL A 139 -4.62 0.05 7.87
CA VAL A 139 -4.14 1.36 7.35
C VAL A 139 -4.72 1.64 5.98
N TYR A 140 -4.79 0.65 5.08
CA TYR A 140 -5.42 0.84 3.76
C TYR A 140 -6.92 1.13 3.87
N GLN A 141 -7.64 0.46 4.78
CA GLN A 141 -9.05 0.77 5.05
C GLN A 141 -9.22 2.20 5.56
N LEU A 142 -8.36 2.66 6.47
CA LEU A 142 -8.37 4.06 6.95
C LEU A 142 -8.10 5.06 5.83
N ILE A 143 -7.19 4.75 4.89
CA ILE A 143 -6.93 5.60 3.72
C ILE A 143 -8.16 5.70 2.85
N ALA A 144 -8.85 4.60 2.57
CA ALA A 144 -10.09 4.60 1.80
C ALA A 144 -11.20 5.40 2.50
N GLN A 145 -11.38 5.22 3.80
CA GLN A 145 -12.34 6.00 4.60
C GLN A 145 -12.03 7.51 4.56
N LEU A 146 -10.76 7.89 4.69
CA LEU A 146 -10.35 9.31 4.60
C LEU A 146 -10.58 9.89 3.21
N ARG A 147 -10.31 9.14 2.13
CA ARG A 147 -10.66 9.54 0.76
C ARG A 147 -12.14 9.89 0.66
N ASP A 148 -13.00 9.00 1.14
CA ASP A 148 -14.46 9.15 1.05
C ASP A 148 -14.95 10.28 1.95
N GLU A 149 -14.50 10.38 3.20
CA GLU A 149 -14.91 11.44 4.15
C GLU A 149 -14.46 12.83 3.69
N LEU A 150 -13.24 12.94 3.16
CA LEU A 150 -12.67 14.23 2.75
C LEU A 150 -12.94 14.56 1.27
N HIS A 151 -13.51 13.61 0.51
CA HIS A 151 -13.70 13.70 -0.95
C HIS A 151 -12.42 14.11 -1.68
N CYS A 152 -11.28 13.58 -1.23
CA CYS A 152 -9.95 13.93 -1.74
C CYS A 152 -9.42 12.84 -2.69
N GLY A 153 -8.49 13.21 -3.57
CA GLY A 153 -7.64 12.25 -4.27
C GLY A 153 -6.58 11.70 -3.32
N VAL A 154 -6.09 10.50 -3.59
CA VAL A 154 -4.98 9.89 -2.85
C VAL A 154 -3.91 9.45 -3.83
N LEU A 155 -2.68 9.90 -3.64
CA LEU A 155 -1.50 9.35 -4.30
C LEU A 155 -0.68 8.57 -3.27
N LEU A 156 -0.56 7.28 -3.49
CA LEU A 156 0.11 6.34 -2.61
C LEU A 156 1.39 5.82 -3.25
N VAL A 157 2.49 5.76 -2.54
CA VAL A 157 3.66 4.96 -2.92
C VAL A 157 3.69 3.71 -2.04
N SER A 158 3.75 2.54 -2.66
CA SER A 158 3.82 1.27 -1.95
C SER A 158 4.71 0.27 -2.68
N HIS A 159 5.23 -0.67 -1.93
CA HIS A 159 5.92 -1.85 -2.43
C HIS A 159 5.16 -3.16 -2.13
N ASP A 160 4.04 -3.06 -1.43
CA ASP A 160 3.16 -4.20 -1.13
C ASP A 160 2.15 -4.39 -2.26
N LEU A 161 2.46 -5.31 -3.17
CA LEU A 161 1.67 -5.52 -4.37
C LEU A 161 0.28 -6.09 -4.10
N HIS A 162 0.12 -6.89 -3.04
CA HIS A 162 -1.17 -7.52 -2.72
C HIS A 162 -2.19 -6.48 -2.24
N LEU A 163 -1.79 -5.66 -1.27
CA LEU A 163 -2.67 -4.61 -0.73
C LEU A 163 -2.95 -3.53 -1.77
N VAL A 164 -1.96 -3.21 -2.61
CA VAL A 164 -2.14 -2.27 -3.73
C VAL A 164 -3.22 -2.77 -4.69
N MET A 165 -3.16 -4.05 -5.11
CA MET A 165 -4.12 -4.61 -6.06
C MET A 165 -5.54 -4.67 -5.50
N ALA A 166 -5.70 -4.81 -4.17
CA ALA A 166 -7.02 -4.88 -3.53
C ALA A 166 -7.65 -3.52 -3.20
N ALA A 167 -6.83 -2.48 -2.98
CA ALA A 167 -7.30 -1.22 -2.38
C ALA A 167 -7.12 0.02 -3.26
N THR A 168 -6.76 -0.15 -4.54
CA THR A 168 -6.38 0.93 -5.44
C THR A 168 -7.28 0.99 -6.67
N ASP A 169 -7.68 2.21 -7.07
CA ASP A 169 -8.46 2.39 -8.30
C ASP A 169 -7.55 2.35 -9.55
N ARG A 170 -6.33 2.88 -9.45
CA ARG A 170 -5.37 2.94 -10.54
C ARG A 170 -3.94 2.73 -10.05
N VAL A 171 -3.20 1.89 -10.76
CA VAL A 171 -1.79 1.59 -10.51
C VAL A 171 -0.90 2.24 -11.56
N LEU A 172 0.24 2.76 -11.14
CA LEU A 172 1.28 3.29 -12.00
C LEU A 172 2.59 2.55 -11.71
N CYS A 173 3.08 1.83 -12.69
CA CYS A 173 4.38 1.17 -12.61
C CYS A 173 5.46 2.15 -13.05
N VAL A 174 6.37 2.48 -12.17
CA VAL A 174 7.43 3.46 -12.43
C VAL A 174 8.79 2.78 -12.38
N ASN A 175 9.55 2.93 -13.44
CA ASN A 175 10.98 2.63 -13.50
C ASN A 175 11.68 3.70 -14.35
N GLN A 176 11.94 4.87 -13.76
CA GLN A 176 12.41 6.10 -14.39
C GLN A 176 11.42 6.72 -15.40
N HIS A 177 10.50 5.98 -15.95
CA HIS A 177 9.35 6.37 -16.75
C HIS A 177 8.13 5.57 -16.30
N ILE A 178 6.93 5.87 -16.80
CA ILE A 178 5.75 5.04 -16.56
C ILE A 178 5.82 3.87 -17.54
N CYS A 179 6.07 2.65 -17.02
CA CYS A 179 6.18 1.43 -17.81
C CYS A 179 4.81 0.85 -18.13
N CYS A 180 3.89 0.87 -17.17
CA CYS A 180 2.50 0.44 -17.31
C CYS A 180 1.61 1.25 -16.36
N HIS A 181 0.33 1.36 -16.69
CA HIS A 181 -0.65 2.02 -15.84
C HIS A 181 -2.06 1.53 -16.18
N GLY A 182 -2.96 1.59 -15.23
CA GLY A 182 -4.35 1.22 -15.42
C GLY A 182 -4.99 0.66 -14.15
N HIS A 183 -6.14 0.02 -14.32
CA HIS A 183 -6.81 -0.72 -13.25
C HIS A 183 -5.93 -1.90 -12.79
N PRO A 184 -5.92 -2.26 -11.49
CA PRO A 184 -5.09 -3.33 -10.94
C PRO A 184 -5.10 -4.63 -11.76
N GLU A 185 -6.28 -5.10 -12.17
CA GLU A 185 -6.42 -6.33 -12.97
C GLU A 185 -5.73 -6.26 -14.34
N GLN A 186 -5.73 -5.10 -14.97
CA GLN A 186 -5.06 -4.90 -16.26
C GLN A 186 -3.54 -4.87 -16.07
N VAL A 187 -3.10 -4.12 -15.05
CA VAL A 187 -1.67 -3.98 -14.74
C VAL A 187 -1.06 -5.31 -14.32
N SER A 188 -1.76 -6.15 -13.55
CA SER A 188 -1.26 -7.47 -13.13
C SER A 188 -0.95 -8.42 -14.29
N ARG A 189 -1.54 -8.19 -15.47
CA ARG A 189 -1.32 -8.97 -16.69
C ARG A 189 -0.37 -8.29 -17.70
N ASP A 190 0.06 -7.06 -17.39
CA ASP A 190 0.94 -6.30 -18.27
C ASP A 190 2.35 -6.93 -18.30
N PRO A 191 2.94 -7.17 -19.47
CA PRO A 191 4.29 -7.73 -19.58
C PRO A 191 5.35 -6.94 -18.84
N ALA A 192 5.28 -5.59 -18.83
CA ALA A 192 6.23 -4.75 -18.11
C ALA A 192 6.11 -4.90 -16.58
N TYR A 193 4.89 -5.13 -16.07
CA TYR A 193 4.66 -5.45 -14.67
C TYR A 193 5.24 -6.82 -14.31
N LEU A 194 4.98 -7.84 -15.14
CA LEU A 194 5.49 -9.20 -14.95
C LEU A 194 7.01 -9.26 -15.03
N GLU A 195 7.63 -8.51 -15.94
CA GLU A 195 9.10 -8.38 -16.01
C GLU A 195 9.68 -7.73 -14.75
N MET A 196 9.01 -6.71 -14.22
CA MET A 196 9.47 -5.94 -13.05
C MET A 196 9.31 -6.70 -11.73
N PHE A 197 8.27 -7.53 -11.60
CA PHE A 197 7.85 -8.14 -10.33
C PHE A 197 7.63 -9.65 -10.40
N GLY A 198 7.75 -10.29 -11.58
CA GLY A 198 7.37 -11.69 -11.83
C GLY A 198 7.99 -12.70 -10.88
N ASP A 199 9.26 -12.53 -10.53
CA ASP A 199 9.95 -13.41 -9.57
C ASP A 199 9.34 -13.33 -8.15
N LYS A 200 8.75 -12.20 -7.79
CA LYS A 200 8.06 -12.01 -6.50
C LYS A 200 6.63 -12.55 -6.51
N LEU A 201 5.98 -12.56 -7.67
CA LEU A 201 4.63 -13.10 -7.86
C LEU A 201 4.63 -14.64 -7.89
N ALA A 202 5.69 -15.27 -8.41
CA ALA A 202 5.81 -16.73 -8.48
C ALA A 202 5.76 -17.42 -7.11
N LEU A 203 6.06 -16.72 -6.02
CA LEU A 203 5.96 -17.24 -4.65
C LEU A 203 4.52 -17.33 -4.12
N TYR A 204 3.52 -16.75 -4.80
CA TYR A 204 2.15 -16.62 -4.29
C TYR A 204 1.03 -17.05 -5.24
N THR A 205 1.34 -17.55 -6.43
CA THR A 205 0.31 -18.16 -7.29
C THR A 205 -0.04 -19.56 -6.77
N HIS A 206 -0.78 -19.63 -5.69
CA HIS A 206 -1.62 -20.79 -5.46
C HIS A 206 -2.70 -20.79 -6.55
N GLN A 207 -2.84 -21.92 -7.26
CA GLN A 207 -3.87 -22.15 -8.28
C GLN A 207 -5.28 -22.22 -7.65
N HIS A 208 -5.74 -21.14 -7.08
CA HIS A 208 -7.10 -21.00 -6.59
C HIS A 208 -7.78 -19.85 -7.31
N ASN A 209 -8.76 -20.19 -8.14
CA ASN A 209 -9.62 -19.26 -8.87
C ASN A 209 -10.68 -18.61 -7.94
N HIS A 210 -10.27 -17.97 -6.85
CA HIS A 210 -11.21 -17.25 -6.00
C HIS A 210 -10.58 -15.94 -5.52
N HIS A 211 -11.43 -14.92 -5.42
CA HIS A 211 -11.06 -13.64 -4.88
C HIS A 211 -11.15 -13.69 -3.34
N HIS A 212 -10.14 -13.13 -2.66
CA HIS A 212 -10.20 -12.89 -1.23
C HIS A 212 -10.54 -11.42 -0.99
N ASP A 213 -11.38 -11.17 0.01
CA ASP A 213 -11.58 -9.82 0.51
C ASP A 213 -10.36 -9.35 1.33
N LEU A 214 -10.40 -8.10 1.83
CA LEU A 214 -9.34 -7.52 2.65
C LEU A 214 -9.14 -8.25 4.00
N SER A 215 -10.06 -9.13 4.38
CA SER A 215 -10.01 -9.96 5.60
C SER A 215 -9.41 -11.34 5.32
N GLY A 216 -9.17 -11.69 4.03
CA GLY A 216 -8.67 -12.99 3.62
C GLY A 216 -9.75 -14.06 3.41
N ASP A 217 -11.05 -13.68 3.48
CA ASP A 217 -12.15 -14.58 3.25
C ASP A 217 -12.45 -14.76 1.75
N VAL A 218 -12.84 -15.98 1.36
CA VAL A 218 -13.14 -16.33 -0.04
C VAL A 218 -14.52 -15.80 -0.41
N VAL A 219 -14.61 -14.91 -1.40
CA VAL A 219 -15.85 -14.31 -1.86
C VAL A 219 -16.25 -14.91 -3.22
N ASP A 220 -16.64 -16.17 -3.24
CA ASP A 220 -17.25 -16.77 -4.43
C ASP A 220 -18.44 -17.68 -4.09
N GLU A 221 -19.61 -17.18 -4.45
CA GLU A 221 -20.82 -17.96 -4.61
C GLU A 221 -20.86 -18.59 -6.01
N CYS A 222 -20.10 -19.60 -6.33
CA CYS A 222 -20.38 -20.50 -7.44
C CYS A 222 -19.18 -21.40 -7.73
N CYS A 223 -19.18 -22.62 -7.21
CA CYS A 223 -18.60 -23.76 -7.92
C CYS A 223 -19.07 -25.07 -7.29
N ASP A 224 -20.26 -25.50 -7.67
CA ASP A 224 -20.62 -26.92 -7.68
C ASP A 224 -19.81 -27.60 -8.80
N HIS A 225 -18.68 -28.17 -8.49
CA HIS A 225 -18.02 -29.15 -9.33
C HIS A 225 -17.51 -30.32 -8.49
N ASN A 226 -18.25 -31.40 -8.58
CA ASN A 226 -17.89 -32.75 -8.17
C ASN A 226 -16.54 -33.16 -8.77
N HIS A 227 -15.46 -33.03 -8.01
CA HIS A 227 -14.19 -33.66 -8.32
C HIS A 227 -14.13 -35.03 -7.68
N VAL A 228 -14.39 -36.07 -8.52
CA VAL A 228 -14.09 -37.47 -8.21
C VAL A 228 -12.56 -37.61 -8.15
N HIS A 229 -12.00 -37.75 -6.96
CA HIS A 229 -10.62 -38.14 -6.77
C HIS A 229 -10.45 -39.61 -7.12
N ALA A 230 -9.86 -39.89 -8.27
CA ALA A 230 -9.35 -41.24 -8.57
C ALA A 230 -8.11 -41.47 -7.70
N VAL A 231 -8.27 -42.26 -6.63
CA VAL A 231 -7.17 -42.77 -5.80
C VAL A 231 -6.50 -43.88 -6.58
N THR A 232 -5.33 -43.67 -7.13
CA THR A 232 -4.45 -44.71 -7.66
C THR A 232 -3.78 -45.42 -6.47
N PRO A 233 -3.89 -46.75 -6.31
CA PRO A 233 -3.19 -47.44 -5.24
C PRO A 233 -1.68 -47.53 -5.57
N PRO A 234 -0.81 -47.56 -4.55
CA PRO A 234 0.65 -47.66 -4.76
C PRO A 234 1.02 -49.04 -5.32
N PRO A 235 2.12 -49.17 -6.08
CA PRO A 235 2.55 -50.44 -6.65
C PRO A 235 2.97 -51.42 -5.56
N SER A 236 2.41 -52.62 -5.65
CA SER A 236 2.73 -53.77 -4.80
C SER A 236 4.19 -54.20 -4.99
N HIS A 237 4.97 -54.14 -3.93
CA HIS A 237 6.28 -54.79 -3.87
C HIS A 237 6.10 -56.30 -3.96
N GLN A 238 6.61 -56.88 -5.04
CA GLN A 238 6.79 -58.32 -5.17
C GLN A 238 8.00 -58.70 -4.30
N LEU A 239 7.73 -59.55 -3.31
CA LEU A 239 8.75 -60.28 -2.55
C LEU A 239 9.24 -61.44 -3.38
N GLU A 240 10.50 -61.43 -3.79
CA GLU A 240 11.19 -62.61 -4.33
C GLU A 240 11.51 -63.61 -3.23
N PRO A 241 11.34 -64.94 -3.49
CA PRO A 241 11.67 -65.96 -2.52
C PRO A 241 13.18 -66.21 -2.46
N LYS A 242 13.73 -66.21 -1.24
CA LYS A 242 15.08 -66.68 -0.98
C LYS A 242 15.16 -68.18 -1.20
N SER A 243 15.98 -68.61 -2.15
CA SER A 243 16.41 -69.99 -2.28
C SER A 243 17.48 -70.32 -1.22
N SER A 244 17.14 -71.28 -0.40
CA SER A 244 18.10 -72.08 0.40
C SER A 244 18.84 -72.96 -0.56
N ASP A 245 20.16 -73.00 -0.52
CA ASP A 245 20.95 -74.20 -0.73
C ASP A 245 22.31 -74.11 -0.01
N ASP A 246 22.53 -75.26 0.69
CA ASP A 246 23.69 -75.73 1.39
C ASP A 246 25.02 -75.65 0.64
N GLN A 247 26.08 -75.32 1.27
CA GLN A 247 27.29 -76.11 1.64
C GLN A 247 28.35 -75.19 2.22
#